data_72ad11071b7916e5b8b753d765479119
#
_entry.id   72ad11071b7916e5b8b753d765479119
#
_cell.length_a   1.000
_cell.length_b   1.000
_cell.length_c   1.000
_cell.angle_alpha   90.00
_cell.angle_beta   90.00
_cell.angle_gamma   90.00
#
_symmetry.space_group_name_H-M   'P 1'
#
loop_
_entity.id
_entity.type
_entity.pdbx_description
1 polymer ?
#
loop_
_entity_poly.entity_id
_entity_poly.type
_entity_poly.pdbx_seq_one_letter_code
_entity_poly.pdbx_strand_id
1 'polypeptide(L)'
;MPVSSIIRQWNYIEKITACDATGHQHYQDFNDVRSLFYNGVEWTTGYPAATGIGTQWGGIMIDVDALLCKDGSVRVLGVDNPLQIAAHAYSQNVLLGEKDAALPQKTTPKFERAKAVWKEDHGFVYVSGTAAIRGEQSLEGVGIEQQTLTTLENIEYLVSRDNLNRSGIPAMENATLITFRVYVKRWEDMEKAKQVVTERYPDLPAIYTLTDVCRSELLIEIEGMGILC
;
A
#
# COMPACT_ATOMS: atom_id res chain seq x y z
N MET A 1 -1.14 -21.76 10.31
CA MET A 1 -1.81 -20.99 9.26
C MET A 1 -0.77 -20.72 8.17
N PRO A 2 -1.05 -20.98 6.89
CA PRO A 2 -0.07 -20.77 5.83
C PRO A 2 0.17 -19.26 5.59
N VAL A 3 1.36 -18.89 5.13
CA VAL A 3 1.72 -17.48 4.81
C VAL A 3 0.80 -16.91 3.73
N SER A 4 0.37 -17.71 2.77
CA SER A 4 -0.58 -17.32 1.70
C SER A 4 -1.98 -16.94 2.20
N SER A 5 -2.31 -17.17 3.48
CA SER A 5 -3.57 -16.72 4.09
C SER A 5 -3.53 -15.27 4.57
N ILE A 6 -2.38 -14.59 4.52
CA ILE A 6 -2.26 -13.18 4.86
C ILE A 6 -2.97 -12.35 3.79
N ILE A 7 -3.92 -11.53 4.21
CA ILE A 7 -4.71 -10.65 3.33
C ILE A 7 -4.31 -9.19 3.47
N ARG A 8 -3.78 -8.79 4.62
CA ARG A 8 -3.30 -7.45 4.92
C ARG A 8 -2.03 -7.51 5.75
N GLN A 9 -1.05 -6.62 5.47
CA GLN A 9 0.20 -6.52 6.21
C GLN A 9 0.60 -5.06 6.40
N TRP A 10 0.90 -4.66 7.65
CA TRP A 10 1.49 -3.37 7.99
C TRP A 10 2.95 -3.59 8.38
N ASN A 11 3.82 -2.76 7.82
CA ASN A 11 5.26 -2.83 8.04
C ASN A 11 5.73 -1.48 8.57
N TYR A 12 6.15 -1.46 9.82
CA TYR A 12 6.69 -0.29 10.48
C TYR A 12 8.21 -0.48 10.55
N ILE A 13 8.96 0.34 9.82
CA ILE A 13 10.40 0.14 9.59
C ILE A 13 11.17 1.33 10.14
N GLU A 14 12.08 1.10 11.09
CA GLU A 14 12.91 2.17 11.65
C GLU A 14 13.70 2.87 10.54
N LYS A 15 13.54 4.21 10.47
CA LYS A 15 14.23 5.07 9.50
C LYS A 15 14.15 4.52 8.07
N ILE A 16 12.96 4.22 7.61
CA ILE A 16 12.65 3.48 6.37
C ILE A 16 13.44 3.96 5.14
N THR A 17 13.72 5.27 5.03
CA THR A 17 14.46 5.86 3.90
C THR A 17 15.97 5.96 4.14
N ALA A 18 16.45 5.67 5.35
CA ALA A 18 17.88 5.72 5.65
C ALA A 18 18.64 4.60 4.96
N CYS A 19 19.89 4.88 4.63
CA CYS A 19 20.84 3.87 4.19
C CYS A 19 21.83 3.55 5.30
N ASP A 20 22.31 2.32 5.32
CA ASP A 20 23.42 1.91 6.15
C ASP A 20 24.77 2.41 5.59
N ALA A 21 25.88 2.06 6.25
CA ALA A 21 27.23 2.46 5.84
C ALA A 21 27.66 1.88 4.49
N THR A 22 26.96 0.87 3.97
CA THR A 22 27.22 0.21 2.69
C THR A 22 26.29 0.70 1.57
N GLY A 23 25.39 1.63 1.86
CA GLY A 23 24.44 2.21 0.91
C GLY A 23 23.13 1.41 0.75
N HIS A 24 22.94 0.34 1.54
CA HIS A 24 21.69 -0.41 1.54
C HIS A 24 20.60 0.37 2.27
N GLN A 25 19.49 0.59 1.60
CA GLN A 25 18.34 1.28 2.18
C GLN A 25 17.50 0.31 3.02
N HIS A 26 17.10 0.71 4.22
CA HIS A 26 16.31 -0.14 5.14
C HIS A 26 15.04 -0.69 4.49
N TYR A 27 14.34 0.10 3.66
CA TYR A 27 13.17 -0.38 2.94
C TYR A 27 13.50 -1.44 1.89
N GLN A 28 14.63 -1.30 1.18
CA GLN A 28 15.07 -2.30 0.20
C GLN A 28 15.49 -3.60 0.90
N ASP A 29 16.25 -3.51 1.99
CA ASP A 29 16.63 -4.68 2.79
C ASP A 29 15.39 -5.42 3.31
N PHE A 30 14.40 -4.68 3.82
CA PHE A 30 13.12 -5.27 4.20
C PHE A 30 12.44 -6.00 3.04
N ASN A 31 12.42 -5.43 1.83
CA ASN A 31 11.84 -6.06 0.66
C ASN A 31 12.61 -7.31 0.23
N ASP A 32 13.93 -7.28 0.32
CA ASP A 32 14.79 -8.42 0.00
C ASP A 32 14.51 -9.59 0.95
N VAL A 33 14.49 -9.34 2.26
CA VAL A 33 14.15 -10.36 3.26
C VAL A 33 12.71 -10.86 3.08
N ARG A 34 11.72 -9.97 2.92
CA ARG A 34 10.33 -10.38 2.67
C ARG A 34 10.21 -11.26 1.44
N SER A 35 10.95 -10.95 0.37
CA SER A 35 10.94 -11.75 -0.85
C SER A 35 11.46 -13.17 -0.63
N LEU A 36 12.44 -13.36 0.25
CA LEU A 36 12.89 -14.70 0.65
C LEU A 36 11.80 -15.49 1.37
N PHE A 37 11.08 -14.85 2.31
CA PHE A 37 9.96 -15.51 3.01
C PHE A 37 8.77 -15.84 2.08
N TYR A 38 8.56 -15.04 1.04
CA TYR A 38 7.46 -15.22 0.09
C TYR A 38 7.83 -16.17 -1.05
N ASN A 39 9.12 -16.47 -1.22
CA ASN A 39 9.60 -17.39 -2.23
C ASN A 39 9.10 -18.81 -1.93
N GLY A 40 8.62 -19.50 -2.97
CA GLY A 40 8.05 -20.84 -2.83
C GLY A 40 6.64 -20.90 -2.24
N VAL A 41 6.04 -19.75 -1.91
CA VAL A 41 4.64 -19.66 -1.50
C VAL A 41 3.77 -19.42 -2.75
N GLU A 42 2.74 -20.23 -2.92
CA GLU A 42 1.78 -20.05 -3.99
C GLU A 42 0.73 -18.99 -3.60
N TRP A 43 0.77 -17.85 -4.28
CA TRP A 43 -0.12 -16.70 -4.05
C TRP A 43 -1.29 -16.70 -5.04
N THR A 44 -2.17 -17.70 -4.93
CA THR A 44 -3.30 -17.91 -5.86
C THR A 44 -4.29 -16.74 -5.92
N THR A 45 -4.36 -15.93 -4.85
CA THR A 45 -5.23 -14.76 -4.77
C THR A 45 -4.47 -13.43 -4.88
N GLY A 46 -3.20 -13.47 -5.28
CA GLY A 46 -2.28 -12.33 -5.23
C GLY A 46 -1.67 -12.11 -3.84
N TYR A 47 -0.66 -11.25 -3.76
CA TYR A 47 -0.04 -10.84 -2.50
C TYR A 47 -1.03 -10.15 -1.55
N PRO A 48 -0.72 -9.99 -0.24
CA PRO A 48 -1.55 -9.18 0.64
C PRO A 48 -1.57 -7.72 0.19
N ALA A 49 -2.63 -6.97 0.55
CA ALA A 49 -2.52 -5.53 0.59
C ALA A 49 -1.50 -5.15 1.68
N ALA A 50 -0.66 -4.14 1.45
CA ALA A 50 0.35 -3.77 2.43
C ALA A 50 0.62 -2.26 2.48
N THR A 51 1.10 -1.82 3.66
CA THR A 51 1.61 -0.48 3.90
C THR A 51 3.01 -0.60 4.49
N GLY A 52 3.95 0.21 4.02
CA GLY A 52 5.31 0.29 4.55
C GLY A 52 5.66 1.72 4.91
N ILE A 53 5.69 2.04 6.20
CA ILE A 53 5.97 3.38 6.73
C ILE A 53 7.12 3.38 7.72
N GLY A 54 7.69 4.55 7.92
CA GLY A 54 8.80 4.76 8.82
C GLY A 54 8.40 4.79 10.29
N THR A 55 9.37 4.48 11.16
CA THR A 55 9.33 4.80 12.59
C THR A 55 10.67 5.41 13.00
N GLN A 56 10.69 6.12 14.12
CA GLN A 56 11.92 6.74 14.60
C GLN A 56 12.85 5.75 15.30
N TRP A 57 12.27 4.72 15.93
CA TRP A 57 12.95 3.65 16.67
C TRP A 57 12.08 2.39 16.72
N GLY A 58 12.63 1.30 17.24
CA GLY A 58 11.90 0.05 17.47
C GLY A 58 12.22 -1.06 16.45
N GLY A 59 13.15 -0.83 15.53
CA GLY A 59 13.52 -1.83 14.53
C GLY A 59 12.41 -2.05 13.50
N ILE A 60 11.96 -3.30 13.34
CA ILE A 60 10.88 -3.68 12.42
C ILE A 60 9.73 -4.27 13.22
N MET A 61 8.54 -3.70 13.04
CA MET A 61 7.29 -4.27 13.55
C MET A 61 6.40 -4.64 12.35
N ILE A 62 5.86 -5.84 12.37
CA ILE A 62 4.95 -6.35 11.35
C ILE A 62 3.63 -6.72 12.03
N ASP A 63 2.54 -6.20 11.50
CA ASP A 63 1.18 -6.56 11.89
C ASP A 63 0.46 -7.17 10.67
N VAL A 64 -0.35 -8.21 10.89
CA VAL A 64 -1.02 -8.93 9.80
C VAL A 64 -2.44 -9.32 10.15
N ASP A 65 -3.32 -9.19 9.16
CA ASP A 65 -4.60 -9.89 9.12
C ASP A 65 -4.47 -11.09 8.18
N ALA A 66 -4.93 -12.23 8.66
CA ALA A 66 -4.93 -13.44 7.86
C ALA A 66 -6.28 -14.15 7.93
N LEU A 67 -6.73 -14.69 6.80
CA LEU A 67 -8.03 -15.34 6.66
C LEU A 67 -7.84 -16.78 6.21
N LEU A 68 -8.46 -17.69 6.93
CA LEU A 68 -8.58 -19.10 6.54
C LEU A 68 -10.06 -19.49 6.44
N CYS A 69 -10.55 -19.57 5.21
CA CYS A 69 -11.91 -20.06 4.93
C CYS A 69 -11.87 -21.54 4.61
N LYS A 70 -12.53 -22.36 5.43
CA LYS A 70 -12.52 -23.83 5.28
C LYS A 70 -13.53 -24.35 4.26
N ASP A 71 -14.62 -23.64 4.06
CA ASP A 71 -15.73 -24.03 3.19
C ASP A 71 -15.70 -23.36 1.80
N GLY A 72 -14.71 -22.50 1.57
CA GLY A 72 -14.58 -21.75 0.30
C GLY A 72 -15.70 -20.73 0.05
N SER A 73 -16.53 -20.42 1.06
CA SER A 73 -17.64 -19.48 0.91
C SER A 73 -17.18 -18.02 0.79
N VAL A 74 -16.00 -17.70 1.31
CA VAL A 74 -15.40 -16.38 1.22
C VAL A 74 -14.39 -16.34 0.06
N ARG A 75 -14.50 -15.36 -0.78
CA ARG A 75 -13.56 -15.10 -1.87
C ARG A 75 -12.58 -14.01 -1.47
N VAL A 76 -11.35 -14.13 -1.95
CA VAL A 76 -10.25 -13.18 -1.71
C VAL A 76 -9.53 -12.95 -3.03
N LEU A 77 -9.27 -11.69 -3.38
CA LEU A 77 -8.57 -11.36 -4.61
C LEU A 77 -7.76 -10.07 -4.47
N GLY A 78 -6.58 -10.01 -5.08
CA GLY A 78 -5.80 -8.79 -5.27
C GLY A 78 -6.48 -7.87 -6.28
N VAL A 79 -6.36 -6.57 -6.07
CA VAL A 79 -6.89 -5.53 -6.97
C VAL A 79 -5.74 -4.64 -7.41
N ASP A 80 -5.51 -4.57 -8.71
CA ASP A 80 -4.56 -3.67 -9.32
C ASP A 80 -5.17 -2.32 -9.64
N ASN A 81 -4.30 -1.31 -9.79
CA ASN A 81 -4.69 0.03 -10.19
C ASN A 81 -4.10 0.34 -11.58
N PRO A 82 -4.90 0.46 -12.64
CA PRO A 82 -4.40 0.80 -13.98
C PRO A 82 -3.65 2.14 -14.08
N LEU A 83 -3.82 3.04 -13.10
CA LEU A 83 -3.06 4.28 -13.03
C LEU A 83 -1.63 4.08 -12.50
N GLN A 84 -1.32 2.89 -11.95
CA GLN A 84 -0.05 2.56 -11.31
C GLN A 84 0.44 1.19 -11.78
N ILE A 85 1.74 1.03 -11.98
CA ILE A 85 2.32 -0.31 -12.16
C ILE A 85 2.20 -1.09 -10.85
N ALA A 86 1.87 -2.38 -10.93
CA ALA A 86 1.84 -3.27 -9.77
C ALA A 86 3.20 -3.22 -9.05
N ALA A 87 3.19 -3.11 -7.72
CA ALA A 87 4.42 -2.89 -6.95
C ALA A 87 5.46 -4.02 -7.17
N HIS A 88 4.98 -5.25 -7.33
CA HIS A 88 5.83 -6.41 -7.59
C HIS A 88 6.39 -6.50 -9.02
N ALA A 89 5.96 -5.58 -9.91
CA ALA A 89 6.42 -5.46 -11.30
C ALA A 89 7.25 -4.18 -11.56
N TYR A 90 7.64 -3.46 -10.51
CA TYR A 90 8.47 -2.27 -10.65
C TYR A 90 9.79 -2.55 -11.36
N SER A 91 10.23 -1.61 -12.20
CA SER A 91 11.54 -1.65 -12.82
C SER A 91 12.67 -1.43 -11.81
N GLN A 92 13.88 -1.86 -12.14
CA GLN A 92 15.06 -1.62 -11.30
C GLN A 92 15.37 -0.12 -11.12
N ASN A 93 14.87 0.74 -12.01
CA ASN A 93 15.16 2.18 -12.02
C ASN A 93 14.51 2.94 -10.85
N VAL A 94 13.40 2.43 -10.30
CA VAL A 94 12.66 3.07 -9.20
C VAL A 94 12.91 2.43 -7.85
N LEU A 95 13.71 1.37 -7.81
CA LEU A 95 14.12 0.72 -6.57
C LEU A 95 15.38 1.43 -6.02
N LEU A 96 15.29 1.91 -4.79
CA LEU A 96 16.33 2.68 -4.14
C LEU A 96 17.38 1.79 -3.45
N GLY A 97 18.49 2.40 -3.00
CA GLY A 97 19.57 1.72 -2.31
C GLY A 97 20.41 0.82 -3.21
N GLU A 98 21.48 0.31 -2.65
CA GLU A 98 22.35 -0.66 -3.32
C GLU A 98 21.71 -2.06 -3.32
N LYS A 99 22.15 -2.88 -4.25
CA LYS A 99 21.71 -4.27 -4.36
C LYS A 99 22.49 -5.14 -3.37
N ASP A 100 21.81 -6.03 -2.65
CA ASP A 100 22.47 -7.06 -1.85
C ASP A 100 23.38 -7.92 -2.74
N ALA A 101 24.62 -8.17 -2.29
CA ALA A 101 25.64 -8.90 -3.04
C ALA A 101 25.21 -10.35 -3.38
N ALA A 102 24.36 -10.96 -2.56
CA ALA A 102 23.84 -12.32 -2.76
C ALA A 102 22.70 -12.40 -3.77
N LEU A 103 22.11 -11.25 -4.17
CA LEU A 103 20.97 -11.20 -5.09
C LEU A 103 21.41 -10.81 -6.51
N PRO A 104 20.79 -11.34 -7.56
CA PRO A 104 21.07 -10.96 -8.94
C PRO A 104 20.61 -9.51 -9.23
N GLN A 105 19.56 -9.07 -8.58
CA GLN A 105 18.96 -7.72 -8.71
C GLN A 105 18.22 -7.33 -7.44
N LYS A 106 17.88 -6.04 -7.28
CA LYS A 106 17.02 -5.57 -6.18
C LYS A 106 15.64 -6.21 -6.29
N THR A 107 15.07 -6.65 -5.18
CA THR A 107 13.74 -7.24 -5.19
C THR A 107 12.66 -6.17 -5.17
N THR A 108 11.57 -6.44 -5.88
CA THR A 108 10.40 -5.56 -5.90
C THR A 108 9.55 -5.76 -4.64
N PRO A 109 8.83 -4.71 -4.17
CA PRO A 109 7.89 -4.86 -3.08
C PRO A 109 6.79 -5.86 -3.42
N LYS A 110 6.48 -6.78 -2.49
CA LYS A 110 5.51 -7.87 -2.70
C LYS A 110 4.18 -7.53 -2.04
N PHE A 111 3.33 -6.76 -2.73
CA PHE A 111 1.98 -6.43 -2.29
C PHE A 111 1.07 -6.07 -3.48
N GLU A 112 -0.24 -6.23 -3.30
CA GLU A 112 -1.26 -5.74 -4.21
C GLU A 112 -1.67 -4.32 -3.84
N ARG A 113 -2.19 -3.55 -4.80
CA ARG A 113 -2.69 -2.18 -4.54
C ARG A 113 -3.89 -2.15 -3.60
N ALA A 114 -4.73 -3.18 -3.68
CA ALA A 114 -5.74 -3.47 -2.68
C ALA A 114 -6.01 -4.96 -2.59
N LYS A 115 -6.74 -5.37 -1.54
CA LYS A 115 -7.19 -6.75 -1.35
C LYS A 115 -8.68 -6.75 -1.02
N ALA A 116 -9.48 -7.35 -1.87
CA ALA A 116 -10.90 -7.54 -1.63
C ALA A 116 -11.17 -8.89 -0.97
N VAL A 117 -12.10 -8.89 -0.03
CA VAL A 117 -12.62 -10.08 0.66
C VAL A 117 -14.13 -9.98 0.65
N TRP A 118 -14.81 -10.97 0.08
CA TRP A 118 -16.27 -10.90 0.01
C TRP A 118 -16.92 -12.28 0.05
N LYS A 119 -18.17 -12.27 0.47
CA LYS A 119 -19.06 -13.42 0.43
C LYS A 119 -20.41 -12.94 -0.12
N GLU A 120 -20.90 -13.61 -1.16
CA GLU A 120 -22.12 -13.21 -1.87
C GLU A 120 -21.99 -11.75 -2.36
N ASP A 121 -22.85 -10.85 -1.91
CA ASP A 121 -22.91 -9.44 -2.27
C ASP A 121 -22.29 -8.51 -1.20
N HIS A 122 -21.68 -9.07 -0.15
CA HIS A 122 -21.13 -8.29 0.97
C HIS A 122 -19.63 -8.55 1.14
N GLY A 123 -18.90 -7.51 1.42
CA GLY A 123 -17.45 -7.64 1.63
C GLY A 123 -16.77 -6.34 2.01
N PHE A 124 -15.46 -6.39 1.98
CA PHE A 124 -14.63 -5.22 2.20
C PHE A 124 -13.39 -5.25 1.31
N VAL A 125 -12.80 -4.10 1.12
CA VAL A 125 -11.54 -3.94 0.41
C VAL A 125 -10.54 -3.20 1.29
N TYR A 126 -9.38 -3.81 1.51
CA TYR A 126 -8.22 -3.14 2.08
C TYR A 126 -7.48 -2.38 0.98
N VAL A 127 -7.34 -1.08 1.12
CA VAL A 127 -6.49 -0.25 0.28
C VAL A 127 -5.10 -0.21 0.90
N SER A 128 -4.09 -0.59 0.16
CA SER A 128 -2.68 -0.52 0.55
C SER A 128 -2.22 0.93 0.73
N GLY A 129 -1.10 1.13 1.40
CA GLY A 129 -0.42 2.41 1.39
C GLY A 129 -0.27 2.91 -0.04
N THR A 130 -0.93 4.01 -0.33
CA THR A 130 -1.03 4.62 -1.65
C THR A 130 -0.46 6.02 -1.58
N ALA A 131 0.38 6.39 -2.54
CA ALA A 131 1.03 7.68 -2.63
C ALA A 131 0.84 8.31 -4.02
N ALA A 132 1.38 9.51 -4.20
CA ALA A 132 1.31 10.26 -5.45
C ALA A 132 2.24 9.68 -6.51
N ILE A 133 1.87 8.51 -7.04
CA ILE A 133 2.60 7.76 -8.06
C ILE A 133 1.71 7.58 -9.29
N ARG A 134 2.25 7.83 -10.48
CA ARG A 134 1.64 7.48 -11.78
C ARG A 134 2.56 6.52 -12.52
N GLY A 135 2.02 5.39 -13.00
CA GLY A 135 2.87 4.29 -13.44
C GLY A 135 3.72 3.79 -12.27
N GLU A 136 5.03 3.98 -12.35
CA GLU A 136 5.99 3.70 -11.26
C GLU A 136 6.72 4.97 -10.77
N GLN A 137 6.42 6.15 -11.35
CA GLN A 137 7.10 7.41 -11.07
C GLN A 137 6.37 8.22 -10.00
N SER A 138 7.13 8.68 -9.00
CA SER A 138 6.63 9.61 -7.99
C SER A 138 6.40 11.00 -8.59
N LEU A 139 5.35 11.71 -8.16
CA LEU A 139 5.15 13.11 -8.47
C LEU A 139 6.06 13.96 -7.58
N GLU A 140 7.19 14.39 -8.13
CA GLU A 140 8.16 15.20 -7.41
C GLU A 140 7.87 16.70 -7.59
N GLY A 141 8.25 17.53 -6.58
CA GLY A 141 8.27 18.98 -6.66
C GLY A 141 6.90 19.68 -6.72
N VAL A 142 5.80 18.94 -6.63
CA VAL A 142 4.43 19.50 -6.76
C VAL A 142 3.81 19.96 -5.42
N GLY A 143 4.48 19.71 -4.30
CA GLY A 143 3.98 20.03 -2.96
C GLY A 143 2.91 19.10 -2.42
N ILE A 144 2.58 19.26 -1.13
CA ILE A 144 1.70 18.36 -0.38
C ILE A 144 0.27 18.35 -0.91
N GLU A 145 -0.27 19.48 -1.32
CA GLU A 145 -1.65 19.59 -1.82
C GLU A 145 -1.84 18.72 -3.06
N GLN A 146 -0.99 18.88 -4.07
CA GLN A 146 -1.08 18.09 -5.31
C GLN A 146 -0.77 16.61 -5.08
N GLN A 147 0.20 16.28 -4.20
CA GLN A 147 0.45 14.89 -3.85
C GLN A 147 -0.75 14.27 -3.14
N THR A 148 -1.41 14.99 -2.24
CA THR A 148 -2.63 14.50 -1.57
C THR A 148 -3.75 14.25 -2.56
N LEU A 149 -4.04 15.20 -3.46
CA LEU A 149 -5.06 15.04 -4.50
C LEU A 149 -4.79 13.81 -5.39
N THR A 150 -3.55 13.68 -5.89
CA THR A 150 -3.19 12.53 -6.72
C THR A 150 -3.30 11.20 -5.98
N THR A 151 -2.96 11.19 -4.69
CA THR A 151 -3.11 10.00 -3.84
C THR A 151 -4.58 9.60 -3.70
N LEU A 152 -5.46 10.57 -3.45
CA LEU A 152 -6.91 10.34 -3.35
C LEU A 152 -7.50 9.86 -4.69
N GLU A 153 -7.11 10.47 -5.82
CA GLU A 153 -7.51 10.01 -7.14
C GLU A 153 -7.09 8.55 -7.42
N ASN A 154 -5.88 8.15 -6.99
CA ASN A 154 -5.43 6.77 -7.10
C ASN A 154 -6.32 5.82 -6.29
N ILE A 155 -6.70 6.21 -5.07
CA ILE A 155 -7.59 5.41 -4.21
C ILE A 155 -8.99 5.32 -4.81
N GLU A 156 -9.55 6.45 -5.25
CA GLU A 156 -10.89 6.50 -5.86
C GLU A 156 -10.99 5.60 -7.09
N TYR A 157 -9.98 5.67 -7.97
CA TYR A 157 -9.95 4.79 -9.14
C TYR A 157 -9.85 3.32 -8.72
N LEU A 158 -8.99 3.01 -7.75
CA LEU A 158 -8.75 1.65 -7.27
C LEU A 158 -10.03 0.99 -6.75
N VAL A 159 -10.86 1.73 -6.00
CA VAL A 159 -12.10 1.23 -5.40
C VAL A 159 -13.35 1.49 -6.26
N SER A 160 -13.17 2.01 -7.48
CA SER A 160 -14.29 2.27 -8.38
C SER A 160 -14.95 0.96 -8.84
N ARG A 161 -16.27 1.00 -9.05
CA ARG A 161 -17.04 -0.13 -9.60
C ARG A 161 -16.39 -0.73 -10.84
N ASP A 162 -15.99 0.13 -11.77
CA ASP A 162 -15.45 -0.31 -13.05
C ASP A 162 -14.11 -1.03 -12.88
N ASN A 163 -13.25 -0.59 -11.95
CA ASN A 163 -11.99 -1.25 -11.65
C ASN A 163 -12.20 -2.55 -10.87
N LEU A 164 -13.11 -2.58 -9.91
CA LEU A 164 -13.48 -3.78 -9.16
C LEU A 164 -14.01 -4.86 -10.09
N ASN A 165 -14.96 -4.52 -10.98
CA ASN A 165 -15.50 -5.46 -11.97
C ASN A 165 -14.43 -5.95 -12.95
N ARG A 166 -13.52 -5.09 -13.40
CA ARG A 166 -12.36 -5.47 -14.22
C ARG A 166 -11.47 -6.49 -13.52
N SER A 167 -11.31 -6.35 -12.21
CA SER A 167 -10.55 -7.27 -11.37
C SER A 167 -11.29 -8.58 -11.06
N GLY A 168 -12.53 -8.75 -11.51
CA GLY A 168 -13.35 -9.95 -11.26
C GLY A 168 -14.12 -9.93 -9.93
N ILE A 169 -14.26 -8.76 -9.31
CA ILE A 169 -15.04 -8.56 -8.09
C ILE A 169 -16.40 -7.99 -8.49
N PRO A 170 -17.52 -8.70 -8.27
CA PRO A 170 -18.84 -8.21 -8.64
C PRO A 170 -19.21 -7.02 -7.76
N ALA A 171 -19.17 -5.82 -8.33
CA ALA A 171 -19.51 -4.58 -7.66
C ALA A 171 -20.65 -3.88 -8.40
N MET A 172 -21.70 -3.53 -7.69
CA MET A 172 -22.84 -2.76 -8.22
C MET A 172 -22.53 -1.26 -8.26
N GLU A 173 -21.68 -0.81 -7.33
CA GLU A 173 -21.26 0.60 -7.19
C GLU A 173 -19.79 0.65 -6.73
N ASN A 174 -19.25 1.86 -6.56
CA ASN A 174 -17.92 2.04 -5.96
C ASN A 174 -17.92 1.51 -4.52
N ALA A 175 -16.82 0.94 -4.06
CA ALA A 175 -16.72 0.59 -2.66
C ALA A 175 -16.82 1.85 -1.79
N THR A 176 -17.65 1.79 -0.75
CA THR A 176 -17.82 2.90 0.20
C THR A 176 -16.65 2.94 1.17
N LEU A 177 -15.79 3.95 1.05
CA LEU A 177 -14.68 4.14 1.98
C LEU A 177 -15.22 4.45 3.38
N ILE A 178 -14.67 3.80 4.40
CA ILE A 178 -15.13 3.90 5.80
C ILE A 178 -14.07 4.43 6.76
N THR A 179 -12.79 4.42 6.38
CA THR A 179 -11.71 4.97 7.20
C THR A 179 -10.46 5.21 6.37
N PHE A 180 -9.67 6.23 6.79
CA PHE A 180 -8.31 6.45 6.32
C PHE A 180 -7.30 6.47 7.48
N ARG A 181 -6.08 6.02 7.21
CA ARG A 181 -4.87 6.39 7.91
C ARG A 181 -3.99 7.18 6.96
N VAL A 182 -3.69 8.41 7.36
CA VAL A 182 -2.95 9.39 6.56
C VAL A 182 -1.58 9.59 7.20
N TYR A 183 -0.55 9.26 6.48
CA TYR A 183 0.84 9.37 6.90
C TYR A 183 1.46 10.58 6.22
N VAL A 184 1.81 11.60 7.00
CA VAL A 184 2.38 12.86 6.49
C VAL A 184 3.84 12.94 6.91
N LYS A 185 4.72 13.24 5.97
CA LYS A 185 6.16 13.22 6.18
C LYS A 185 6.66 14.40 7.01
N ARG A 186 6.06 15.58 6.85
CA ARG A 186 6.52 16.83 7.46
C ARG A 186 5.42 17.46 8.29
N TRP A 187 5.81 18.01 9.43
CA TRP A 187 4.87 18.70 10.31
C TRP A 187 4.19 19.90 9.64
N GLU A 188 4.94 20.68 8.87
CA GLU A 188 4.44 21.85 8.13
C GLU A 188 3.38 21.49 7.08
N ASP A 189 3.36 20.26 6.58
CA ASP A 189 2.43 19.78 5.57
C ASP A 189 1.11 19.24 6.16
N MET A 190 1.07 19.01 7.48
CA MET A 190 -0.02 18.30 8.17
C MET A 190 -1.37 18.98 7.97
N GLU A 191 -1.47 20.28 8.24
CA GLU A 191 -2.74 21.02 8.15
C GLU A 191 -3.25 21.11 6.70
N LYS A 192 -2.36 21.27 5.73
CA LYS A 192 -2.75 21.31 4.32
C LYS A 192 -3.23 19.93 3.84
N ALA A 193 -2.53 18.87 4.20
CA ALA A 193 -2.96 17.49 3.89
C ALA A 193 -4.34 17.20 4.49
N LYS A 194 -4.55 17.55 5.75
CA LYS A 194 -5.82 17.40 6.44
C LYS A 194 -6.94 18.19 5.78
N GLN A 195 -6.67 19.44 5.40
CA GLN A 195 -7.64 20.27 4.68
C GLN A 195 -8.11 19.56 3.40
N VAL A 196 -7.19 19.13 2.53
CA VAL A 196 -7.50 18.47 1.25
C VAL A 196 -8.31 17.20 1.46
N VAL A 197 -7.90 16.35 2.41
CA VAL A 197 -8.64 15.10 2.71
C VAL A 197 -10.04 15.42 3.23
N THR A 198 -10.20 16.38 4.14
CA THR A 198 -11.50 16.75 4.72
C THR A 198 -12.43 17.40 3.69
N GLU A 199 -11.90 18.23 2.80
CA GLU A 199 -12.70 18.82 1.70
C GLU A 199 -13.24 17.74 0.74
N ARG A 200 -12.46 16.70 0.48
CA ARG A 200 -12.87 15.58 -0.39
C ARG A 200 -13.79 14.58 0.31
N TYR A 201 -13.55 14.35 1.60
CA TYR A 201 -14.24 13.35 2.44
C TYR A 201 -14.58 13.94 3.81
N PRO A 202 -15.60 14.83 3.89
CA PRO A 202 -15.91 15.58 5.12
C PRO A 202 -16.33 14.69 6.30
N ASP A 203 -16.98 13.56 6.02
CA ASP A 203 -17.55 12.66 7.03
C ASP A 203 -16.73 11.38 7.25
N LEU A 204 -15.61 11.22 6.53
CA LEU A 204 -14.80 10.01 6.62
C LEU A 204 -13.85 10.08 7.81
N PRO A 205 -13.95 9.13 8.79
CA PRO A 205 -12.98 9.05 9.86
C PRO A 205 -11.55 8.87 9.35
N ALA A 206 -10.65 9.77 9.74
CA ALA A 206 -9.25 9.71 9.36
C ALA A 206 -8.32 9.94 10.55
N ILE A 207 -7.27 9.13 10.65
CA ILE A 207 -6.18 9.30 11.62
C ILE A 207 -4.97 9.82 10.87
N TYR A 208 -4.36 10.89 11.39
CA TYR A 208 -3.18 11.54 10.81
C TYR A 208 -1.96 11.24 11.67
N THR A 209 -0.89 10.79 11.03
CA THR A 209 0.36 10.43 11.70
C THR A 209 1.55 11.09 11.00
N LEU A 210 2.42 11.71 11.80
CA LEU A 210 3.69 12.25 11.32
C LEU A 210 4.71 11.13 11.25
N THR A 211 5.14 10.76 10.04
CA THR A 211 6.12 9.69 9.83
C THR A 211 6.71 9.71 8.42
N ASP A 212 7.85 9.06 8.25
CA ASP A 212 8.45 8.87 6.93
C ASP A 212 7.66 7.86 6.08
N VAL A 213 7.65 8.10 4.77
CA VAL A 213 7.13 7.21 3.75
C VAL A 213 8.28 6.55 2.97
N CYS A 214 8.00 5.52 2.21
CA CYS A 214 9.01 4.62 1.63
C CYS A 214 9.96 5.26 0.58
N ARG A 215 9.64 6.46 0.06
CA ARG A 215 10.49 7.22 -0.86
C ARG A 215 10.70 8.65 -0.36
N SER A 216 11.89 9.17 -0.58
CA SER A 216 12.30 10.49 -0.04
C SER A 216 11.49 11.66 -0.59
N GLU A 217 11.07 11.61 -1.84
CA GLU A 217 10.33 12.64 -2.56
C GLU A 217 8.82 12.64 -2.27
N LEU A 218 8.29 11.57 -1.69
CA LEU A 218 6.88 11.48 -1.31
C LEU A 218 6.64 12.17 0.04
N LEU A 219 5.61 12.99 0.10
CA LEU A 219 5.23 13.78 1.28
C LEU A 219 4.06 13.16 2.04
N ILE A 220 3.33 12.27 1.41
CA ILE A 220 2.11 11.66 1.97
C ILE A 220 1.91 10.23 1.45
N GLU A 221 1.36 9.39 2.31
CA GLU A 221 0.82 8.08 1.98
C GLU A 221 -0.52 7.91 2.68
N ILE A 222 -1.51 7.34 2.02
CA ILE A 222 -2.84 7.09 2.58
C ILE A 222 -3.19 5.63 2.38
N GLU A 223 -3.65 4.98 3.43
CA GLU A 223 -4.29 3.67 3.38
C GLU A 223 -5.73 3.76 3.83
N GLY A 224 -6.55 2.79 3.48
CA GLY A 224 -7.95 2.82 3.86
C GLY A 224 -8.63 1.47 3.83
N MET A 225 -9.89 1.49 4.21
CA MET A 225 -10.79 0.36 4.06
C MET A 225 -12.11 0.83 3.47
N GLY A 226 -12.68 0.03 2.58
CA GLY A 226 -13.99 0.26 1.99
C GLY A 226 -14.88 -0.97 2.13
N ILE A 227 -16.19 -0.74 2.07
CA ILE A 227 -17.23 -1.79 2.07
C ILE A 227 -17.68 -2.02 0.64
N LEU A 228 -17.81 -3.29 0.26
CA LEU A 228 -18.43 -3.78 -0.99
C LEU A 228 -19.90 -4.08 -0.71
N CYS A 229 -20.79 -3.55 -1.56
CA CYS A 229 -22.23 -3.80 -1.54
C CYS A 229 -22.73 -4.21 -2.93
#